data_fce81c4c8fac0c6961811489ebb0eada
#
_entry.id   fce81c4c8fac0c6961811489ebb0eada
#
_cell.length_a   1.000
_cell.length_b   1.000
_cell.length_c   1.000
_cell.angle_alpha   90.00
_cell.angle_beta   90.00
_cell.angle_gamma   90.00
#
_symmetry.space_group_name_H-M   'P 1'
#
loop_
_entity.id
_entity.type
_entity.pdbx_description
1 polymer ?
#
loop_
_entity_poly.entity_id
_entity_poly.type
_entity_poly.pdbx_seq_one_letter_code
_entity_poly.pdbx_strand_id
1 'polypeptide(L)'
;MKILVDSYAWVELFLGSGKGGRVRGIIESADEAFTPDSVLAELSRKYFRERVPERLVKERLSAMQGACHVLPITPELAPSASKAYLELAEEARRRRLRSPSLFDGLVLGAARLQEAKVVTGDPHFQGLPETIWI
;
A
#
# COMPACT_ATOMS: atom_id res chain seq x y z
N MET A 1 -13.87 1.04 10.52
CA MET A 1 -13.05 0.06 9.77
C MET A 1 -11.61 0.55 9.74
N LYS A 2 -10.66 -0.34 9.98
CA LYS A 2 -9.23 -0.05 9.81
C LYS A 2 -8.82 -0.34 8.38
N ILE A 3 -8.03 0.54 7.79
CA ILE A 3 -7.53 0.38 6.43
C ILE A 3 -6.01 0.51 6.37
N LEU A 4 -5.41 -0.11 5.38
CA LEU A 4 -4.01 0.05 5.03
C LEU A 4 -3.93 0.46 3.57
N VAL A 5 -3.30 1.61 3.32
CA VAL A 5 -3.26 2.20 1.97
C VAL A 5 -1.97 1.77 1.27
N ASP A 6 -2.12 1.07 0.14
CA ASP A 6 -1.02 0.61 -0.68
C ASP A 6 -0.49 1.75 -1.57
N SER A 7 0.71 1.56 -2.12
CA SER A 7 1.33 2.51 -3.03
C SER A 7 0.45 2.84 -4.25
N TYR A 8 -0.24 1.83 -4.81
CA TYR A 8 -1.17 2.02 -5.92
C TYR A 8 -2.22 3.08 -5.59
N ALA A 9 -2.85 2.96 -4.42
CA ALA A 9 -3.89 3.89 -3.99
C ALA A 9 -3.35 5.30 -3.75
N TRP A 10 -2.18 5.43 -3.15
CA TRP A 10 -1.54 6.74 -2.98
C TRP A 10 -1.25 7.42 -4.31
N VAL A 11 -0.74 6.67 -5.30
CA VAL A 11 -0.49 7.21 -6.65
C VAL A 11 -1.77 7.77 -7.24
N GLU A 12 -2.87 7.02 -7.19
CA GLU A 12 -4.16 7.47 -7.71
C GLU A 12 -4.68 8.73 -6.98
N LEU A 13 -4.49 8.77 -5.67
CA LEU A 13 -4.87 9.93 -4.87
C LEU A 13 -4.11 11.18 -5.31
N PHE A 14 -2.79 11.10 -5.48
CA PHE A 14 -1.97 12.22 -5.90
C PHE A 14 -2.17 12.61 -7.36
N LEU A 15 -2.60 11.70 -8.21
CA LEU A 15 -2.98 12.02 -9.59
C LEU A 15 -4.30 12.80 -9.66
N GLY A 16 -5.12 12.75 -8.63
CA GLY A 16 -6.44 13.37 -8.65
C GLY A 16 -7.43 12.68 -9.59
N SER A 17 -7.22 11.40 -9.88
CA SER A 17 -8.11 10.59 -10.71
C SER A 17 -9.44 10.31 -10.00
N GLY A 18 -10.41 9.71 -10.73
CA GLY A 18 -11.65 9.24 -10.12
C GLY A 18 -11.40 8.21 -9.04
N LYS A 19 -10.43 7.30 -9.24
CA LYS A 19 -9.99 6.35 -8.22
C LYS A 19 -9.38 7.08 -7.02
N GLY A 20 -8.62 8.14 -7.26
CA GLY A 20 -8.03 8.97 -6.20
C GLY A 20 -9.09 9.61 -5.32
N GLY A 21 -10.17 10.11 -5.91
CA GLY A 21 -11.31 10.62 -5.16
C GLY A 21 -11.95 9.56 -4.27
N ARG A 22 -12.08 8.34 -4.78
CA ARG A 22 -12.59 7.21 -4.01
C ARG A 22 -11.65 6.86 -2.85
N VAL A 23 -10.34 6.83 -3.09
CA VAL A 23 -9.33 6.59 -2.04
C VAL A 23 -9.45 7.63 -0.94
N ARG A 24 -9.56 8.90 -1.31
CA ARG A 24 -9.73 10.00 -0.34
C ARG A 24 -10.95 9.75 0.56
N GLY A 25 -12.09 9.44 -0.03
CA GLY A 25 -13.32 9.15 0.73
C GLY A 25 -13.16 7.97 1.68
N ILE A 26 -12.44 6.91 1.26
CA ILE A 26 -12.16 5.75 2.09
C ILE A 26 -11.28 6.15 3.29
N ILE A 27 -10.22 6.93 3.06
CA ILE A 27 -9.33 7.39 4.15
C ILE A 27 -10.11 8.27 5.14
N GLU A 28 -10.90 9.21 4.64
CA GLU A 28 -11.66 10.14 5.47
C GLU A 28 -12.73 9.44 6.34
N SER A 29 -13.28 8.33 5.86
CA SER A 29 -14.31 7.57 6.59
C SER A 29 -13.75 6.44 7.46
N ALA A 30 -12.47 6.14 7.39
CA ALA A 30 -11.86 5.07 8.17
C ALA A 30 -11.69 5.46 9.64
N ASP A 31 -11.81 4.48 10.53
CA ASP A 31 -11.51 4.69 11.95
C ASP A 31 -10.01 4.89 12.16
N GLU A 32 -9.20 4.10 11.48
CA GLU A 32 -7.74 4.21 11.47
C GLU A 32 -7.21 3.89 10.08
N ALA A 33 -6.23 4.66 9.63
CA ALA A 33 -5.54 4.44 8.36
C ALA A 33 -4.05 4.23 8.61
N PHE A 34 -3.48 3.25 7.92
CA PHE A 34 -2.08 2.86 8.02
C PHE A 34 -1.43 2.83 6.64
N THR A 35 -0.10 2.97 6.64
CA THR A 35 0.74 2.64 5.48
C THR A 35 2.09 2.15 5.99
N PRO A 36 2.69 1.10 5.42
CA PRO A 36 4.04 0.68 5.81
C PRO A 36 5.07 1.74 5.42
N ASP A 37 6.13 1.88 6.22
CA ASP A 37 7.23 2.80 5.91
C ASP A 37 7.89 2.49 4.56
N SER A 38 7.92 1.22 4.15
CA SER A 38 8.41 0.80 2.84
C SER A 38 7.66 1.44 1.67
N VAL A 39 6.38 1.77 1.84
CA VAL A 39 5.59 2.45 0.81
C VAL A 39 6.12 3.87 0.56
N LEU A 40 6.58 4.56 1.59
CA LEU A 40 7.22 5.87 1.42
C LEU A 40 8.46 5.76 0.52
N ALA A 41 9.30 4.78 0.78
CA ALA A 41 10.51 4.56 -0.03
C ALA A 41 10.18 4.15 -1.47
N GLU A 42 9.19 3.29 -1.65
CA GLU A 42 8.73 2.83 -2.96
C GLU A 42 8.21 4.00 -3.81
N LEU A 43 7.37 4.85 -3.23
CA LEU A 43 6.84 6.03 -3.91
C LEU A 43 7.93 7.07 -4.20
N SER A 44 8.84 7.29 -3.25
CA SER A 44 9.98 8.18 -3.48
C SER A 44 10.78 7.72 -4.70
N ARG A 45 11.13 6.45 -4.77
CA ARG A 45 11.84 5.87 -5.92
C ARG A 45 11.07 6.07 -7.22
N LYS A 46 9.77 5.81 -7.23
CA LYS A 46 8.92 5.99 -8.40
C LYS A 46 8.94 7.44 -8.89
N TYR A 47 8.73 8.38 -7.98
CA TYR A 47 8.67 9.79 -8.34
C TYR A 47 10.02 10.34 -8.81
N PHE A 48 11.13 9.90 -8.24
CA PHE A 48 12.45 10.26 -8.74
C PHE A 48 12.69 9.72 -10.16
N ARG A 49 12.26 8.49 -10.47
CA ARG A 49 12.32 7.96 -11.83
C ARG A 49 11.50 8.80 -12.80
N GLU A 50 10.38 9.33 -12.37
CA GLU A 50 9.48 10.16 -13.18
C GLU A 50 9.92 11.63 -13.19
N ARG A 51 11.06 11.93 -12.59
CA ARG A 51 11.65 13.28 -12.53
C ARG A 51 10.75 14.30 -11.82
N VAL A 52 9.96 13.84 -10.86
CA VAL A 52 9.21 14.76 -9.99
C VAL A 52 10.19 15.54 -9.12
N PRO A 53 10.05 16.87 -8.99
CA PRO A 53 10.94 17.67 -8.14
C PRO A 53 10.94 17.17 -6.70
N GLU A 54 12.13 17.13 -6.08
CA GLU A 54 12.29 16.62 -4.72
C GLU A 54 11.36 17.31 -3.72
N ARG A 55 11.18 18.63 -3.85
CA ARG A 55 10.26 19.36 -2.98
C ARG A 55 8.85 18.79 -3.02
N LEU A 56 8.35 18.47 -4.22
CA LEU A 56 7.01 17.90 -4.38
C LEU A 56 6.94 16.46 -3.86
N VAL A 57 8.01 15.67 -4.04
CA VAL A 57 8.11 14.34 -3.44
C VAL A 57 7.96 14.43 -1.92
N LYS A 58 8.71 15.32 -1.28
CA LYS A 58 8.65 15.52 0.17
C LYS A 58 7.26 15.99 0.63
N GLU A 59 6.61 16.87 -0.12
CA GLU A 59 5.25 17.32 0.19
C GLU A 59 4.26 16.16 0.16
N ARG A 60 4.35 15.28 -0.85
CA ARG A 60 3.47 14.12 -0.96
C ARG A 60 3.70 13.12 0.17
N LEU A 61 4.96 12.80 0.49
CA LEU A 61 5.29 11.90 1.59
C LEU A 61 4.81 12.47 2.94
N SER A 62 4.97 13.77 3.15
CA SER A 62 4.47 14.45 4.34
C SER A 62 2.94 14.40 4.44
N ALA A 63 2.25 14.54 3.31
CA ALA A 63 0.79 14.42 3.25
C ALA A 63 0.34 13.00 3.66
N MET A 64 1.04 11.96 3.22
CA MET A 64 0.77 10.59 3.64
C MET A 64 0.92 10.42 5.15
N GLN A 65 2.01 10.95 5.69
CA GLN A 65 2.31 10.90 7.12
C GLN A 65 1.27 11.65 7.96
N GLY A 66 0.70 12.72 7.41
CA GLY A 66 -0.38 13.48 8.06
C GLY A 66 -1.74 12.79 7.98
N ALA A 67 -1.95 11.91 6.99
CA ALA A 67 -3.24 11.26 6.75
C ALA A 67 -3.35 9.87 7.38
N CYS A 68 -2.24 9.23 7.74
CA CYS A 68 -2.23 7.87 8.26
C CYS A 68 -1.06 7.61 9.22
N HIS A 69 -1.15 6.50 9.93
CA HIS A 69 -0.06 6.00 10.76
C HIS A 69 0.94 5.25 9.88
N VAL A 70 2.20 5.70 9.87
CA VAL A 70 3.28 5.01 9.16
C VAL A 70 3.81 3.88 10.05
N LEU A 71 3.68 2.66 9.58
CA LEU A 71 4.09 1.46 10.33
C LEU A 71 5.56 1.13 10.05
N PRO A 72 6.39 1.04 11.08
CA PRO A 72 7.79 0.62 10.89
C PRO A 72 7.89 -0.88 10.63
N ILE A 73 8.96 -1.30 9.97
CA ILE A 73 9.31 -2.72 9.86
C ILE A 73 9.90 -3.15 11.20
N THR A 74 9.27 -4.16 11.81
CA THR A 74 9.63 -4.67 13.13
C THR A 74 9.93 -6.17 13.06
N PRO A 75 10.56 -6.76 14.09
CA PRO A 75 10.71 -8.22 14.18
C PRO A 75 9.37 -8.99 14.16
N GLU A 76 8.27 -8.33 14.46
CA GLU A 76 6.92 -8.92 14.34
C GLU A 76 6.41 -8.84 12.90
N LEU A 77 6.55 -7.69 12.25
CA LEU A 77 6.07 -7.49 10.90
C LEU A 77 6.87 -8.29 9.87
N ALA A 78 8.20 -8.36 10.00
CA ALA A 78 9.05 -8.96 8.99
C ALA A 78 8.69 -10.43 8.69
N PRO A 79 8.50 -11.33 9.67
CA PRO A 79 8.05 -12.69 9.39
C PRO A 79 6.63 -12.74 8.79
N SER A 80 5.73 -11.91 9.25
CA SER A 80 4.38 -11.82 8.68
C SER A 80 4.42 -11.42 7.21
N ALA A 81 5.28 -10.48 6.86
CA ALA A 81 5.51 -10.04 5.49
C ALA A 81 6.07 -11.16 4.61
N SER A 82 7.00 -11.96 5.15
CA SER A 82 7.59 -13.10 4.43
C SER A 82 6.56 -14.17 4.12
N LYS A 83 5.72 -14.52 5.10
CA LYS A 83 4.63 -15.47 4.90
C LYS A 83 3.63 -14.97 3.85
N ALA A 84 3.23 -13.71 3.96
CA ALA A 84 2.33 -13.09 3.01
C ALA A 84 2.92 -13.05 1.60
N TYR A 85 4.21 -12.73 1.47
CA TYR A 85 4.92 -12.76 0.20
C TYR A 85 4.86 -14.13 -0.45
N LEU A 86 5.11 -15.20 0.30
CA LEU A 86 5.07 -16.58 -0.24
C LEU A 86 3.68 -16.94 -0.75
N GLU A 87 2.64 -16.54 -0.05
CA GLU A 87 1.25 -16.76 -0.50
C GLU A 87 0.96 -15.99 -1.79
N LEU A 88 1.36 -14.71 -1.84
CA LEU A 88 1.17 -13.88 -3.04
C LEU A 88 1.95 -14.44 -4.23
N ALA A 89 3.17 -14.92 -4.02
CA ALA A 89 4.01 -15.50 -5.07
C ALA A 89 3.40 -16.77 -5.64
N GLU A 90 2.86 -17.64 -4.79
CA GLU A 90 2.19 -18.86 -5.22
C GLU A 90 0.93 -18.54 -6.01
N GLU A 91 0.10 -17.63 -5.53
CA GLU A 91 -1.11 -17.20 -6.22
C GLU A 91 -0.80 -16.54 -7.56
N ALA A 92 0.26 -15.72 -7.62
CA ALA A 92 0.70 -15.09 -8.86
C ALA A 92 1.10 -16.13 -9.92
N ARG A 93 1.79 -17.20 -9.50
CA ARG A 93 2.14 -18.30 -10.41
C ARG A 93 0.89 -18.98 -10.97
N ARG A 94 -0.08 -19.28 -10.12
CA ARG A 94 -1.35 -19.91 -10.55
C ARG A 94 -2.13 -19.02 -11.51
N ARG A 95 -2.14 -17.71 -11.26
CA ARG A 95 -2.87 -16.73 -12.08
C ARG A 95 -2.04 -16.20 -13.25
N ARG A 96 -0.81 -16.68 -13.43
CA ARG A 96 0.12 -16.23 -14.46
C ARG A 96 0.36 -14.72 -14.41
N LEU A 97 0.43 -14.16 -13.22
CA LEU A 97 0.80 -12.78 -12.98
C LEU A 97 2.31 -12.67 -12.83
N ARG A 98 2.82 -11.45 -12.99
CA ARG A 98 4.21 -11.12 -12.67
C ARG A 98 4.46 -11.41 -11.18
N SER A 99 5.69 -11.78 -10.82
CA SER A 99 6.04 -12.04 -9.44
C SER A 99 5.80 -10.81 -8.56
N PRO A 100 5.22 -10.97 -7.37
CA PRO A 100 5.11 -9.87 -6.42
C PRO A 100 6.49 -9.49 -5.87
N SER A 101 6.58 -8.34 -5.24
CA SER A 101 7.77 -7.91 -4.52
C SER A 101 7.63 -8.17 -3.02
N LEU A 102 8.74 -8.04 -2.29
CA LEU A 102 8.68 -8.09 -0.83
C LEU A 102 7.85 -6.92 -0.27
N PHE A 103 7.81 -5.77 -0.99
CA PHE A 103 6.94 -4.65 -0.61
C PHE A 103 5.47 -5.07 -0.56
N ASP A 104 5.03 -5.89 -1.51
CA ASP A 104 3.65 -6.43 -1.51
C ASP A 104 3.42 -7.31 -0.29
N GLY A 105 4.42 -8.12 0.07
CA GLY A 105 4.38 -8.92 1.29
C GLY A 105 4.27 -8.08 2.56
N LEU A 106 5.01 -6.96 2.61
CA LEU A 106 4.94 -6.02 3.74
C LEU A 106 3.54 -5.39 3.86
N VAL A 107 2.94 -5.03 2.75
CA VAL A 107 1.58 -4.48 2.72
C VAL A 107 0.57 -5.49 3.29
N LEU A 108 0.55 -6.70 2.76
CA LEU A 108 -0.41 -7.72 3.21
C LEU A 108 -0.14 -8.17 4.64
N GLY A 109 1.14 -8.38 4.99
CA GLY A 109 1.52 -8.76 6.35
C GLY A 109 1.13 -7.70 7.38
N ALA A 110 1.38 -6.43 7.07
CA ALA A 110 1.00 -5.33 7.94
C ALA A 110 -0.52 -5.22 8.09
N ALA A 111 -1.26 -5.39 7.00
CA ALA A 111 -2.73 -5.36 7.04
C ALA A 111 -3.28 -6.44 7.98
N ARG A 112 -2.74 -7.65 7.90
CA ARG A 112 -3.15 -8.77 8.75
C ARG A 112 -2.84 -8.51 10.23
N LEU A 113 -1.66 -7.98 10.53
CA LEU A 113 -1.30 -7.64 11.92
C LEU A 113 -2.18 -6.55 12.51
N GLN A 114 -2.60 -5.59 11.69
CA GLN A 114 -3.46 -4.49 12.14
C GLN A 114 -4.96 -4.83 12.06
N GLU A 115 -5.31 -6.00 11.53
CA GLU A 115 -6.69 -6.35 11.22
C GLU A 115 -7.35 -5.29 10.32
N ALA A 116 -6.58 -4.81 9.34
CA ALA A 116 -6.97 -3.77 8.42
C ALA A 116 -7.25 -4.31 7.02
N LYS A 117 -8.04 -3.58 6.23
CA LYS A 117 -8.27 -3.88 4.82
C LYS A 117 -7.28 -3.11 3.96
N VAL A 118 -6.73 -3.78 2.94
CA VAL A 118 -5.81 -3.16 1.98
C VAL A 118 -6.59 -2.42 0.91
N VAL A 119 -6.36 -1.12 0.78
CA VAL A 119 -6.95 -0.30 -0.29
C VAL A 119 -5.96 -0.29 -1.46
N THR A 120 -6.31 -0.94 -2.56
CA THR A 120 -5.42 -1.11 -3.71
C THR A 120 -6.16 -1.47 -4.99
N GLY A 121 -5.55 -1.20 -6.13
CA GLY A 121 -5.96 -1.70 -7.44
C GLY A 121 -4.88 -2.59 -8.06
N ASP A 122 -3.91 -3.04 -7.28
CA ASP A 122 -2.85 -3.95 -7.75
C ASP A 122 -3.43 -5.36 -7.93
N PRO A 123 -3.30 -5.96 -9.15
CA PRO A 123 -3.81 -7.30 -9.41
C PRO A 123 -3.35 -8.39 -8.46
N HIS A 124 -2.20 -8.23 -7.80
CA HIS A 124 -1.70 -9.20 -6.81
C HIS A 124 -2.64 -9.36 -5.61
N PHE A 125 -3.42 -8.32 -5.29
CA PHE A 125 -4.34 -8.31 -4.17
C PHE A 125 -5.79 -8.59 -4.56
N GLN A 126 -6.07 -8.69 -5.86
CA GLN A 126 -7.43 -8.88 -6.35
C GLN A 126 -8.00 -10.21 -5.88
N GLY A 127 -9.19 -10.18 -5.28
CA GLY A 127 -9.87 -11.37 -4.80
C GLY A 127 -9.50 -11.81 -3.39
N LEU A 128 -8.52 -11.19 -2.75
CA LEU A 128 -8.22 -11.48 -1.35
C LEU A 128 -9.30 -10.90 -0.43
N PRO A 129 -9.67 -11.62 0.64
CA PRO A 129 -10.69 -11.13 1.57
C PRO A 129 -10.30 -9.83 2.28
N GLU A 130 -8.99 -9.55 2.39
CA GLU A 130 -8.48 -8.33 3.00
C GLU A 130 -8.55 -7.11 2.08
N THR A 131 -8.93 -7.25 0.81
CA THR A 131 -8.81 -6.17 -0.18
C THR A 131 -10.08 -5.33 -0.31
N ILE A 132 -9.92 -4.01 -0.28
CA ILE A 132 -10.88 -3.04 -0.81
C ILE A 132 -10.37 -2.63 -2.19
N TRP A 133 -11.01 -3.12 -3.22
CA TRP A 133 -10.58 -2.89 -4.61
C TRP A 133 -11.02 -1.52 -5.11
N ILE A 134 -10.09 -0.81 -5.77
CA ILE A 134 -10.36 0.51 -6.37
C ILE A 134 -10.11 0.53 -7.86
#